data_c4f881c0c655846a5cdaaecb469e45ad
#
_entry.id   c4f881c0c655846a5cdaaecb469e45ad
#
_cell.length_a   1.000
_cell.length_b   1.000
_cell.length_c   1.000
_cell.angle_alpha   90.00
_cell.angle_beta   90.00
_cell.angle_gamma   90.00
#
_symmetry.space_group_name_H-M   'P 1'
#
loop_
_entity.id
_entity.type
_entity.pdbx_description
1 polymer ?
#
loop_
_entity_poly.entity_id
_entity_poly.type
_entity_poly.pdbx_seq_one_letter_code
_entity_poly.pdbx_strand_id
1 'polypeptide(L)'
;MSREPEKVIQDTVECVKDTLDIKGCALFLINHQTQVLEMAASCGLSNNYLNKGPISALRSISKSLSEGPVAIYDVADDPRIQYNDAAKEEGIVSILSVPIYVRGEVIGAMRVYTGESWDFTLDDVNFVQAIAQIAGILIDMSRLIQGQEKYIEVLATMHEAREM
;
A
#
# COMPACT_ATOMS: atom_id res chain seq x y z
N MET A 1 -17.05 -10.71 9.78
CA MET A 1 -17.20 -9.81 8.62
C MET A 1 -16.15 -8.71 8.58
N SER A 2 -15.85 -8.01 9.70
CA SER A 2 -14.81 -6.98 9.75
C SER A 2 -13.40 -7.49 9.43
N ARG A 3 -13.16 -8.78 9.55
CA ARG A 3 -11.85 -9.41 9.27
C ARG A 3 -11.64 -9.73 7.79
N GLU A 4 -12.71 -9.84 7.02
CA GLU A 4 -12.63 -10.22 5.62
C GLU A 4 -11.90 -9.19 4.76
N PRO A 5 -12.13 -7.86 4.91
CA PRO A 5 -11.39 -6.88 4.13
C PRO A 5 -9.88 -6.92 4.39
N GLU A 6 -9.46 -7.05 5.64
CA GLU A 6 -8.04 -7.13 5.99
C GLU A 6 -7.39 -8.38 5.41
N LYS A 7 -8.08 -9.52 5.49
CA LYS A 7 -7.60 -10.77 4.90
C LYS A 7 -7.49 -10.66 3.39
N VAL A 8 -8.49 -10.06 2.73
CA VAL A 8 -8.47 -9.93 1.27
C VAL A 8 -7.35 -9.00 0.83
N ILE A 9 -7.08 -7.91 1.57
CA ILE A 9 -5.97 -7.01 1.29
C ILE A 9 -4.64 -7.76 1.44
N GLN A 10 -4.48 -8.57 2.49
CA GLN A 10 -3.31 -9.41 2.65
C GLN A 10 -3.17 -10.41 1.49
N ASP A 11 -4.27 -11.02 1.06
CA ASP A 11 -4.28 -11.94 -0.08
C ASP A 11 -3.82 -11.24 -1.38
N THR A 12 -4.11 -9.95 -1.56
CA THR A 12 -3.67 -9.22 -2.75
C THR A 12 -2.15 -9.08 -2.82
N VAL A 13 -1.49 -8.77 -1.71
CA VAL A 13 -0.01 -8.66 -1.72
C VAL A 13 0.65 -10.02 -1.88
N GLU A 14 0.07 -11.06 -1.31
CA GLU A 14 0.56 -12.44 -1.50
C GLU A 14 0.40 -12.90 -2.94
N CYS A 15 -0.73 -12.59 -3.56
CA CYS A 15 -1.00 -12.90 -4.97
C CYS A 15 0.04 -12.24 -5.89
N VAL A 16 0.34 -10.97 -5.68
CA VAL A 16 1.34 -10.26 -6.49
C VAL A 16 2.71 -10.90 -6.32
N LYS A 17 3.12 -11.16 -5.07
CA LYS A 17 4.41 -11.79 -4.80
C LYS A 17 4.53 -13.14 -5.48
N ASP A 18 3.54 -14.00 -5.33
CA ASP A 18 3.57 -15.36 -5.84
C ASP A 18 3.48 -15.40 -7.38
N THR A 19 2.64 -14.56 -7.96
CA THR A 19 2.44 -14.53 -9.41
C THR A 19 3.68 -14.02 -10.14
N LEU A 20 4.34 -12.99 -9.62
CA LEU A 20 5.56 -12.45 -10.22
C LEU A 20 6.82 -13.18 -9.76
N ASP A 21 6.72 -14.05 -8.77
CA ASP A 21 7.85 -14.78 -8.17
C ASP A 21 8.96 -13.82 -7.75
N ILE A 22 8.61 -12.85 -6.92
CA ILE A 22 9.48 -11.77 -6.47
C ILE A 22 9.77 -11.88 -4.98
N LYS A 23 10.67 -11.02 -4.49
CA LYS A 23 11.09 -11.02 -3.08
C LYS A 23 9.97 -10.64 -2.13
N GLY A 24 9.20 -9.63 -2.44
CA GLY A 24 8.14 -9.19 -1.55
C GLY A 24 7.21 -8.16 -2.17
N CYS A 25 6.12 -7.91 -1.47
CA CYS A 25 5.12 -6.92 -1.85
C CYS A 25 4.56 -6.28 -0.58
N ALA A 26 4.24 -5.00 -0.64
CA ALA A 26 3.63 -4.28 0.48
C ALA A 26 2.59 -3.29 -0.02
N LEU A 27 1.56 -3.08 0.78
CA LEU A 27 0.52 -2.11 0.52
C LEU A 27 0.53 -1.07 1.64
N PHE A 28 0.60 0.20 1.25
CA PHE A 28 0.63 1.34 2.16
C PHE A 28 -0.57 2.24 1.94
N LEU A 29 -1.06 2.84 3.02
CA LEU A 29 -2.11 3.86 2.98
C LEU A 29 -1.55 5.18 3.50
N ILE A 30 -1.97 6.29 2.88
CA ILE A 30 -1.54 7.63 3.28
C ILE A 30 -2.36 8.08 4.49
N ASN A 31 -1.66 8.45 5.56
CA ASN A 31 -2.26 9.23 6.63
C ASN A 31 -2.18 10.70 6.22
N HIS A 32 -3.31 11.30 5.86
CA HIS A 32 -3.34 12.67 5.34
C HIS A 32 -2.99 13.74 6.38
N GLN A 33 -3.11 13.42 7.67
CA GLN A 33 -2.75 14.35 8.73
C GLN A 33 -1.24 14.42 8.93
N THR A 34 -0.55 13.29 8.91
CA THR A 34 0.90 13.20 9.15
C THR A 34 1.73 13.15 7.87
N GLN A 35 1.10 12.92 6.71
CA GLN A 35 1.79 12.70 5.41
C GLN A 35 2.76 11.52 5.47
N VAL A 36 2.41 10.49 6.22
CA VAL A 36 3.17 9.25 6.35
C VAL A 36 2.40 8.13 5.67
N LEU A 37 3.14 7.27 4.96
CA LEU A 37 2.60 6.02 4.43
C LEU A 37 2.62 4.97 5.55
N GLU A 38 1.46 4.47 5.90
CA GLU A 38 1.29 3.42 6.91
C GLU A 38 1.06 2.08 6.23
N MET A 39 1.79 1.06 6.66
CA MET A 39 1.67 -0.26 6.06
C MET A 39 0.37 -0.93 6.47
N ALA A 40 -0.44 -1.33 5.48
CA ALA A 40 -1.68 -2.06 5.69
C ALA A 40 -1.49 -3.58 5.52
N ALA A 41 -0.57 -3.98 4.65
CA ALA A 41 -0.28 -5.40 4.39
C ALA A 41 1.11 -5.55 3.80
N SER A 42 1.74 -6.70 4.04
CA SER A 42 3.02 -7.04 3.42
C SER A 42 3.24 -8.54 3.38
N CYS A 43 4.12 -8.98 2.50
CA CYS A 43 4.64 -10.35 2.50
C CYS A 43 6.06 -10.37 1.93
N GLY A 44 6.88 -11.30 2.43
CA GLY A 44 8.23 -11.51 1.95
C GLY A 44 9.28 -10.54 2.45
N LEU A 45 8.93 -9.60 3.34
CA LEU A 45 9.84 -8.59 3.88
C LEU A 45 10.07 -8.84 5.37
N SER A 46 11.31 -8.59 5.84
CA SER A 46 11.66 -8.78 7.25
C SER A 46 11.10 -7.68 8.15
N ASN A 47 10.93 -7.98 9.43
CA ASN A 47 10.51 -6.99 10.42
C ASN A 47 11.52 -5.84 10.53
N ASN A 48 12.81 -6.12 10.39
CA ASN A 48 13.84 -5.07 10.40
C ASN A 48 13.62 -4.06 9.29
N TYR A 49 13.33 -4.54 8.08
CA TYR A 49 13.05 -3.65 6.95
C TYR A 49 11.74 -2.88 7.14
N LEU A 50 10.69 -3.56 7.61
CA LEU A 50 9.39 -2.94 7.85
C LEU A 50 9.45 -1.85 8.94
N ASN A 51 10.35 -2.00 9.90
CA ASN A 51 10.51 -1.06 11.02
C ASN A 51 11.62 -0.02 10.80
N LYS A 52 12.07 0.18 9.57
CA LYS A 52 13.17 1.09 9.22
C LYS A 52 12.91 2.56 9.57
N GLY A 53 11.66 2.95 9.69
CA GLY A 53 11.25 4.32 10.02
C GLY A 53 10.05 4.78 9.21
N PRO A 54 9.53 5.97 9.49
CA PRO A 54 8.38 6.52 8.76
C PRO A 54 8.69 6.71 7.27
N ILE A 55 7.71 6.41 6.41
CA ILE A 55 7.81 6.62 4.97
C ILE A 55 7.03 7.87 4.62
N SER A 56 7.74 8.92 4.23
CA SER A 56 7.12 10.21 3.91
C SER A 56 6.40 10.16 2.57
N ALA A 57 5.14 10.57 2.53
CA ALA A 57 4.40 10.74 1.29
C ALA A 57 4.87 11.96 0.48
N LEU A 58 5.66 12.84 1.09
CA LEU A 58 6.19 14.05 0.45
C LEU A 58 7.61 13.86 -0.10
N ARG A 59 8.27 12.75 0.20
CA ARG A 59 9.67 12.51 -0.17
C ARG A 59 9.83 11.28 -1.04
N SER A 60 10.94 11.25 -1.78
CA SER A 60 11.38 10.07 -2.50
C SER A 60 10.31 9.56 -3.48
N ILE A 61 10.21 8.25 -3.60
CA ILE A 61 9.24 7.58 -4.46
C ILE A 61 7.78 7.94 -4.10
N SER A 62 7.52 8.21 -2.83
CA SER A 62 6.17 8.57 -2.36
C SER A 62 5.65 9.84 -3.00
N LYS A 63 6.50 10.83 -3.21
CA LYS A 63 6.14 12.08 -3.88
C LYS A 63 5.73 11.86 -5.33
N SER A 64 6.35 10.88 -5.99
CA SER A 64 6.10 10.56 -7.39
C SER A 64 4.79 9.81 -7.62
N LEU A 65 4.12 9.34 -6.58
CA LEU A 65 2.87 8.56 -6.71
C LEU A 65 1.75 9.34 -7.39
N SER A 66 1.71 10.66 -7.21
CA SER A 66 0.71 11.50 -7.86
C SER A 66 0.89 11.58 -9.39
N GLU A 67 2.05 11.20 -9.88
CA GLU A 67 2.42 11.23 -11.31
C GLU A 67 2.26 9.87 -11.99
N GLY A 68 1.92 8.82 -11.22
CA GLY A 68 1.72 7.46 -11.73
C GLY A 68 2.76 6.46 -11.23
N PRO A 69 2.85 5.28 -11.85
CA PRO A 69 3.80 4.24 -11.46
C PRO A 69 5.26 4.70 -11.58
N VAL A 70 6.08 4.28 -10.62
CA VAL A 70 7.52 4.58 -10.58
C VAL A 70 8.30 3.28 -10.47
N ALA A 71 9.19 3.03 -11.42
CA ALA A 71 10.09 1.88 -11.42
C ALA A 71 11.51 2.32 -11.07
N ILE A 72 12.11 1.67 -10.08
CA ILE A 72 13.48 1.87 -9.65
C ILE A 72 14.27 0.63 -10.03
N TYR A 73 15.22 0.78 -10.91
CA TYR A 73 16.04 -0.34 -11.38
C TYR A 73 17.08 -0.78 -10.35
N ASP A 74 17.73 0.18 -9.68
CA ASP A 74 18.71 -0.09 -8.65
C ASP A 74 18.51 0.86 -7.47
N VAL A 75 18.09 0.29 -6.34
CA VAL A 75 17.81 1.07 -5.12
C VAL A 75 19.06 1.65 -4.48
N ALA A 76 20.25 1.11 -4.80
CA ALA A 76 21.48 1.48 -4.14
C ALA A 76 21.85 2.94 -4.35
N ASP A 77 21.63 3.43 -5.56
CA ASP A 77 22.09 4.75 -5.99
C ASP A 77 20.96 5.70 -6.38
N ASP A 78 19.69 5.27 -6.26
CA ASP A 78 18.57 6.09 -6.68
C ASP A 78 18.17 7.08 -5.58
N PRO A 79 18.24 8.42 -5.85
CA PRO A 79 17.91 9.43 -4.85
C PRO A 79 16.43 9.46 -4.47
N ARG A 80 15.56 8.77 -5.23
CA ARG A 80 14.13 8.69 -4.94
C ARG A 80 13.82 7.71 -3.81
N ILE A 81 14.80 6.92 -3.37
CA ILE A 81 14.64 5.97 -2.26
C ILE A 81 15.01 6.65 -0.94
N GLN A 82 14.10 6.63 0.02
CA GLN A 82 14.30 7.25 1.33
C GLN A 82 15.27 6.45 2.23
N TYR A 83 15.25 5.12 2.14
CA TYR A 83 16.04 4.23 2.98
C TYR A 83 16.90 3.27 2.14
N ASN A 84 17.89 3.83 1.42
CA ASN A 84 18.76 3.04 0.54
C ASN A 84 19.52 1.93 1.28
N ASP A 85 20.09 2.25 2.44
CA ASP A 85 20.89 1.30 3.21
C ASP A 85 20.02 0.15 3.75
N ALA A 86 18.85 0.46 4.25
CA ALA A 86 17.91 -0.56 4.72
C ALA A 86 17.47 -1.48 3.58
N ALA A 87 17.24 -0.95 2.39
CA ALA A 87 16.91 -1.74 1.21
C ALA A 87 18.05 -2.68 0.82
N LYS A 88 19.29 -2.18 0.86
CA LYS A 88 20.49 -3.01 0.59
C LYS A 88 20.63 -4.15 1.60
N GLU A 89 20.46 -3.87 2.88
CA GLU A 89 20.56 -4.88 3.95
C GLU A 89 19.49 -5.96 3.78
N GLU A 90 18.31 -5.58 3.34
CA GLU A 90 17.22 -6.52 3.07
C GLU A 90 17.47 -7.36 1.81
N GLY A 91 18.42 -6.97 0.98
CA GLY A 91 18.69 -7.64 -0.30
C GLY A 91 17.74 -7.19 -1.41
N ILE A 92 17.14 -6.02 -1.28
CA ILE A 92 16.29 -5.43 -2.32
C ILE A 92 17.18 -4.74 -3.36
N VAL A 93 16.90 -4.99 -4.63
CA VAL A 93 17.63 -4.37 -5.75
C VAL A 93 16.74 -3.45 -6.56
N SER A 94 15.56 -3.91 -6.96
CA SER A 94 14.62 -3.10 -7.76
C SER A 94 13.29 -2.94 -7.04
N ILE A 95 12.61 -1.83 -7.27
CA ILE A 95 11.29 -1.54 -6.70
C ILE A 95 10.37 -0.99 -7.79
N LEU A 96 9.14 -1.49 -7.83
CA LEU A 96 8.05 -0.88 -8.58
C LEU A 96 7.03 -0.37 -7.58
N SER A 97 6.66 0.90 -7.67
CA SER A 97 5.63 1.51 -6.85
C SER A 97 4.50 1.99 -7.73
N VAL A 98 3.29 1.52 -7.46
CA VAL A 98 2.10 1.97 -8.18
C VAL A 98 1.14 2.66 -7.22
N PRO A 99 0.47 3.74 -7.64
CA PRO A 99 -0.50 4.42 -6.79
C PRO A 99 -1.79 3.62 -6.67
N ILE A 100 -2.46 3.76 -5.53
CA ILE A 100 -3.81 3.24 -5.33
C ILE A 100 -4.76 4.42 -5.40
N TYR A 101 -5.67 4.38 -6.37
CA TYR A 101 -6.65 5.45 -6.59
C TYR A 101 -8.02 5.05 -6.09
N VAL A 102 -8.70 5.98 -5.43
CA VAL A 102 -10.11 5.88 -5.09
C VAL A 102 -10.76 7.21 -5.47
N ARG A 103 -11.73 7.16 -6.37
CA ARG A 103 -12.45 8.34 -6.85
C ARG A 103 -11.52 9.45 -7.35
N GLY A 104 -10.46 9.06 -8.06
CA GLY A 104 -9.49 9.99 -8.63
C GLY A 104 -8.45 10.54 -7.67
N GLU A 105 -8.47 10.11 -6.41
CA GLU A 105 -7.48 10.52 -5.41
C GLU A 105 -6.54 9.36 -5.06
N VAL A 106 -5.27 9.66 -4.85
CA VAL A 106 -4.29 8.68 -4.40
C VAL A 106 -4.47 8.48 -2.89
N ILE A 107 -4.82 7.25 -2.49
CA ILE A 107 -4.99 6.91 -1.08
C ILE A 107 -3.81 6.10 -0.52
N GLY A 108 -2.93 5.63 -1.38
CA GLY A 108 -1.80 4.82 -0.96
C GLY A 108 -0.98 4.33 -2.12
N ALA A 109 -0.19 3.30 -1.86
CA ALA A 109 0.71 2.71 -2.84
C ALA A 109 0.82 1.20 -2.64
N MET A 110 0.98 0.49 -3.75
CA MET A 110 1.42 -0.91 -3.72
C MET A 110 2.84 -0.95 -4.25
N ARG A 111 3.76 -1.54 -3.48
CA ARG A 111 5.17 -1.65 -3.83
C ARG A 111 5.57 -3.09 -4.00
N VAL A 112 6.31 -3.34 -5.08
CA VAL A 112 6.86 -4.64 -5.44
C VAL A 112 8.38 -4.55 -5.28
N TYR A 113 8.96 -5.54 -4.61
CA TYR A 113 10.39 -5.57 -4.28
C TYR A 113 11.03 -6.81 -4.87
N THR A 114 12.14 -6.63 -5.58
CA THR A 114 12.89 -7.74 -6.17
C THR A 114 14.27 -7.87 -5.54
N GLY A 115 14.78 -9.11 -5.46
CA GLY A 115 16.13 -9.40 -4.97
C GLY A 115 17.19 -9.40 -6.05
N GLU A 116 16.82 -9.07 -7.28
CA GLU A 116 17.72 -8.96 -8.43
C GLU A 116 17.29 -7.78 -9.29
N SER A 117 18.17 -7.32 -10.16
CA SER A 117 17.85 -6.23 -11.10
C SER A 117 16.69 -6.65 -11.99
N TRP A 118 15.65 -5.85 -12.03
CA TRP A 118 14.45 -6.15 -12.79
C TRP A 118 14.03 -4.92 -13.60
N ASP A 119 13.99 -5.09 -14.91
CA ASP A 119 13.47 -4.10 -15.82
C ASP A 119 11.97 -4.40 -15.99
N PHE A 120 11.14 -3.72 -15.20
CA PHE A 120 9.70 -3.94 -15.19
C PHE A 120 9.09 -3.63 -16.54
N THR A 121 8.41 -4.63 -17.13
CA THR A 121 7.71 -4.48 -18.40
C THR A 121 6.38 -3.76 -18.19
N LEU A 122 5.80 -3.28 -19.29
CA LEU A 122 4.46 -2.68 -19.24
C LEU A 122 3.43 -3.70 -18.71
N ASP A 123 3.56 -4.97 -19.07
CA ASP A 123 2.67 -6.02 -18.56
C ASP A 123 2.81 -6.19 -17.04
N ASP A 124 4.03 -6.13 -16.51
CA ASP A 124 4.26 -6.17 -15.06
C ASP A 124 3.57 -5.00 -14.36
N VAL A 125 3.77 -3.80 -14.89
CA VAL A 125 3.16 -2.57 -14.34
C VAL A 125 1.64 -2.65 -14.38
N ASN A 126 1.08 -3.06 -15.51
CA ASN A 126 -0.37 -3.18 -15.68
C ASN A 126 -0.97 -4.23 -14.74
N PHE A 127 -0.29 -5.35 -14.53
CA PHE A 127 -0.73 -6.37 -13.58
C PHE A 127 -0.78 -5.82 -12.15
N VAL A 128 0.30 -5.21 -11.69
CA VAL A 128 0.37 -4.66 -10.34
C VAL A 128 -0.65 -3.53 -10.17
N GLN A 129 -0.81 -2.69 -11.19
CA GLN A 129 -1.78 -1.58 -11.16
C GLN A 129 -3.22 -2.11 -11.07
N ALA A 130 -3.54 -3.19 -11.77
CA ALA A 130 -4.87 -3.82 -11.71
C ALA A 130 -5.15 -4.37 -10.32
N ILE A 131 -4.19 -5.04 -9.70
CA ILE A 131 -4.36 -5.56 -8.33
C ILE A 131 -4.46 -4.41 -7.32
N ALA A 132 -3.66 -3.36 -7.49
CA ALA A 132 -3.75 -2.16 -6.66
C ALA A 132 -5.14 -1.51 -6.73
N GLN A 133 -5.74 -1.49 -7.92
CA GLN A 133 -7.08 -0.94 -8.11
C GLN A 133 -8.13 -1.80 -7.38
N ILE A 134 -8.02 -3.11 -7.43
CA ILE A 134 -8.90 -4.01 -6.69
C ILE A 134 -8.76 -3.76 -5.18
N ALA A 135 -7.54 -3.64 -4.68
CA ALA A 135 -7.29 -3.33 -3.28
C ALA A 135 -7.93 -1.98 -2.88
N GLY A 136 -7.83 -0.98 -3.74
CA GLY A 136 -8.43 0.34 -3.52
C GLY A 136 -9.95 0.25 -3.38
N ILE A 137 -10.61 -0.52 -4.24
CA ILE A 137 -12.06 -0.75 -4.17
C ILE A 137 -12.44 -1.41 -2.84
N LEU A 138 -11.71 -2.43 -2.45
CA LEU A 138 -11.98 -3.16 -1.19
C LEU A 138 -11.79 -2.27 0.03
N ILE A 139 -10.76 -1.43 0.03
CA ILE A 139 -10.49 -0.47 1.12
C ILE A 139 -11.62 0.55 1.21
N ASP A 140 -12.06 1.08 0.07
CA ASP A 140 -13.15 2.07 0.01
C ASP A 140 -14.46 1.46 0.53
N MET A 141 -14.80 0.27 0.09
CA MET A 141 -15.99 -0.45 0.56
C MET A 141 -15.93 -0.69 2.07
N SER A 142 -14.79 -1.11 2.61
CA SER A 142 -14.60 -1.33 4.04
C SER A 142 -14.82 -0.05 4.84
N ARG A 143 -14.30 1.07 4.36
CA ARG A 143 -14.48 2.38 4.99
C ARG A 143 -15.94 2.84 4.98
N LEU A 144 -16.63 2.59 3.88
CA LEU A 144 -18.07 2.92 3.76
C LEU A 144 -18.90 2.09 4.74
N ILE A 145 -18.64 0.80 4.85
CA ILE A 145 -19.34 -0.09 5.78
C ILE A 145 -19.11 0.36 7.22
N GLN A 146 -17.87 0.67 7.59
CA GLN A 146 -17.55 1.20 8.92
C GLN A 146 -18.27 2.51 9.21
N GLY A 147 -18.35 3.39 8.22
CA GLY A 147 -19.10 4.64 8.31
C GLY A 147 -20.58 4.42 8.55
N GLN A 148 -21.19 3.46 7.85
CA GLN A 148 -22.59 3.08 8.04
C GLN A 148 -22.85 2.51 9.43
N GLU A 149 -21.98 1.64 9.90
CA GLU A 149 -22.09 1.06 11.25
C GLU A 149 -22.05 2.13 12.33
N LYS A 150 -21.14 3.10 12.22
CA LYS A 150 -21.06 4.25 13.12
C LYS A 150 -22.32 5.09 13.09
N TYR A 151 -22.88 5.33 11.90
CA TYR A 151 -24.09 6.12 11.73
C TYR A 151 -25.27 5.44 12.41
N ILE A 152 -25.41 4.13 12.27
CA ILE A 152 -26.46 3.34 12.90
C ILE A 152 -26.32 3.38 14.42
N GLU A 153 -25.11 3.25 14.95
CA GLU A 153 -24.85 3.35 16.40
C GLU A 153 -25.25 4.71 16.96
N VAL A 154 -24.92 5.79 16.26
CA VAL A 154 -25.27 7.15 16.67
C VAL A 154 -26.80 7.32 16.70
N LEU A 155 -27.49 6.86 15.67
CA LEU A 155 -28.96 6.91 15.61
C LEU A 155 -29.60 6.11 16.75
N ALA A 156 -29.09 4.91 17.05
CA ALA A 156 -29.58 4.09 18.14
C ALA A 156 -29.40 4.77 19.49
N THR A 157 -28.24 5.37 19.74
CA THR A 157 -27.96 6.13 20.96
C THR A 157 -28.89 7.33 21.10
N MET A 158 -29.14 8.06 20.03
CA MET A 158 -30.05 9.20 20.04
C MET A 158 -31.49 8.76 20.33
N HIS A 159 -31.92 7.62 19.80
CA HIS A 159 -33.23 7.06 20.04
C HIS A 159 -33.41 6.69 21.51
N GLU A 160 -32.45 5.99 22.09
CA GLU A 160 -32.44 5.63 23.52
C GLU A 160 -32.52 6.88 24.41
N ALA A 161 -31.77 7.92 24.08
CA ALA A 161 -31.81 9.18 24.84
C ALA A 161 -33.17 9.85 24.81
N ARG A 162 -33.93 9.72 23.74
CA ARG A 162 -35.29 10.28 23.61
C ARG A 162 -36.32 9.55 24.48
N GLU A 163 -36.11 8.26 24.69
CA GLU A 163 -37.04 7.45 25.51
C GLU A 163 -36.78 7.62 27.00
N MET A 164 -35.68 8.22 27.39
CA MET A 164 -35.38 8.54 28.77
C MET A 164 -35.97 9.89 29.15
#